data_33bc6e54980cce505c0b0c5066322f29
#
_entry.id   33bc6e54980cce505c0b0c5066322f29
#
_cell.length_a   1.000
_cell.length_b   1.000
_cell.length_c   1.000
_cell.angle_alpha   90.00
_cell.angle_beta   90.00
_cell.angle_gamma   90.00
#
_symmetry.space_group_name_H-M   'P 1'
#
loop_
_entity.id
_entity.type
_entity.pdbx_description
1 polymer ?
#
loop_
_entity_poly.entity_id
_entity_poly.type
_entity_poly.pdbx_seq_one_letter_code
_entity_poly.pdbx_strand_id
1 'polypeptide(L)'
;MRITFSILCFLFILNAAFIKKDIRNNSFAKWVVEKNSSINIQGETNINSFQCDVTEYLGADTLVYLKNDATKKLSFTNSCLLIDVRRFDCHNKFITDDFRSALKADENPTLKILFLSIDQFPNSCTNQIVKGIVDVELAHSIKRTEIDYTVKTLPGNRIQVNGSHIFSFSDFNLKAPRKMAGLIRTKDQIKVNFQLFFKAI
;
A
#
# COMPACT_ATOMS: atom_id res chain seq x y z
N MET A 1 -64.97 -11.66 -53.62
CA MET A 1 -64.84 -12.72 -52.58
C MET A 1 -63.52 -12.43 -51.86
N ARG A 2 -63.46 -11.60 -51.09
CA ARG A 2 -63.59 -11.27 -49.61
C ARG A 2 -62.87 -12.31 -48.74
N ILE A 3 -61.96 -11.79 -47.97
CA ILE A 3 -61.46 -12.26 -46.69
C ILE A 3 -60.34 -13.28 -46.75
N THR A 4 -59.10 -12.85 -46.48
CA THR A 4 -58.18 -13.36 -45.45
C THR A 4 -56.81 -12.64 -45.52
N PHE A 5 -56.78 -11.38 -45.15
CA PHE A 5 -55.53 -10.59 -45.05
C PHE A 5 -55.45 -9.95 -43.66
N SER A 6 -55.66 -10.72 -42.60
CA SER A 6 -55.71 -10.10 -41.27
C SER A 6 -55.15 -10.96 -40.13
N ILE A 7 -54.24 -11.93 -40.38
CA ILE A 7 -53.66 -12.72 -39.27
C ILE A 7 -52.10 -12.78 -39.32
N LEU A 8 -51.45 -11.90 -40.07
CA LEU A 8 -49.99 -11.93 -40.18
C LEU A 8 -49.29 -10.75 -39.51
N CYS A 9 -49.99 -9.99 -38.66
CA CYS A 9 -49.42 -8.77 -38.05
C CYS A 9 -49.32 -8.82 -36.51
N PHE A 10 -49.44 -10.02 -35.88
CA PHE A 10 -49.50 -10.09 -34.39
C PHE A 10 -48.42 -10.95 -33.73
N LEU A 11 -47.31 -11.25 -34.43
CA LEU A 11 -46.21 -12.08 -33.89
C LEU A 11 -44.86 -11.39 -33.88
N PHE A 12 -44.82 -10.05 -33.87
CA PHE A 12 -43.55 -9.29 -33.87
C PHE A 12 -43.34 -8.43 -32.64
N ILE A 13 -44.03 -8.69 -31.54
CA ILE A 13 -43.80 -7.98 -30.26
C ILE A 13 -43.61 -9.03 -29.20
N LEU A 14 -42.39 -9.44 -28.89
CA LEU A 14 -41.90 -9.90 -27.58
C LEU A 14 -40.47 -10.44 -27.69
N ASN A 15 -39.53 -9.60 -28.10
CA ASN A 15 -38.13 -9.79 -27.74
C ASN A 15 -37.57 -8.47 -27.22
N ALA A 16 -38.23 -7.88 -26.26
CA ALA A 16 -37.55 -6.96 -25.36
C ALA A 16 -36.62 -7.79 -24.49
N ALA A 17 -35.40 -8.06 -25.01
CA ALA A 17 -34.32 -8.57 -24.20
C ALA A 17 -34.17 -7.62 -23.00
N PHE A 18 -34.57 -8.07 -21.83
CA PHE A 18 -34.20 -7.44 -20.57
C PHE A 18 -32.67 -7.44 -20.50
N ILE A 19 -32.04 -6.42 -20.99
CA ILE A 19 -30.66 -6.10 -20.67
C ILE A 19 -30.70 -5.82 -19.16
N LYS A 20 -30.40 -6.85 -18.39
CA LYS A 20 -30.08 -6.70 -16.97
C LYS A 20 -28.87 -5.80 -16.92
N LYS A 21 -29.10 -4.52 -16.72
CA LYS A 21 -28.06 -3.53 -16.42
C LYS A 21 -27.50 -3.98 -15.08
N ASP A 22 -26.36 -4.71 -15.12
CA ASP A 22 -25.57 -4.97 -13.94
C ASP A 22 -25.17 -3.62 -13.37
N ILE A 23 -25.97 -3.11 -12.43
CA ILE A 23 -25.60 -1.96 -11.62
C ILE A 23 -24.45 -2.50 -10.76
N ARG A 24 -23.21 -2.30 -11.22
CA ARG A 24 -22.03 -2.54 -10.41
C ARG A 24 -22.17 -1.60 -9.21
N ASN A 25 -22.56 -2.18 -8.09
CA ASN A 25 -22.56 -1.48 -6.80
C ASN A 25 -21.09 -1.30 -6.37
N ASN A 26 -20.43 -0.34 -7.00
CA ASN A 26 -19.11 0.10 -6.59
C ASN A 26 -19.33 1.08 -5.43
N SER A 27 -19.06 0.63 -4.22
CA SER A 27 -19.09 1.51 -3.04
C SER A 27 -17.69 2.05 -2.76
N PHE A 28 -17.58 3.38 -2.65
CA PHE A 28 -16.37 4.00 -2.10
C PHE A 28 -16.42 3.89 -0.59
N ALA A 29 -15.30 3.54 0.00
CA ALA A 29 -15.12 3.56 1.44
C ALA A 29 -13.75 4.17 1.77
N LYS A 30 -13.56 4.54 3.03
CA LYS A 30 -12.38 5.26 3.47
C LYS A 30 -11.79 4.62 4.71
N TRP A 31 -10.48 4.59 4.77
CA TRP A 31 -9.70 4.25 5.95
C TRP A 31 -8.81 5.41 6.35
N VAL A 32 -8.80 5.75 7.61
CA VAL A 32 -7.85 6.70 8.21
C VAL A 32 -6.73 5.93 8.87
N VAL A 33 -5.50 6.34 8.62
CA VAL A 33 -4.31 5.79 9.26
C VAL A 33 -4.23 6.28 10.70
N GLU A 34 -4.06 5.35 11.64
CA GLU A 34 -3.95 5.67 13.07
C GLU A 34 -2.49 5.93 13.48
N LYS A 35 -2.30 6.78 14.50
CA LYS A 35 -0.99 7.21 15.00
C LYS A 35 -0.09 6.09 15.53
N ASN A 36 -0.69 4.98 15.98
CA ASN A 36 0.06 3.82 16.47
C ASN A 36 0.63 2.93 15.33
N SER A 37 0.56 3.39 14.09
CA SER A 37 1.26 2.77 12.97
C SER A 37 2.76 2.98 13.08
N SER A 38 3.54 1.98 12.68
CA SER A 38 4.99 1.99 12.78
C SER A 38 5.67 1.36 11.59
N ILE A 39 6.90 1.78 11.34
CA ILE A 39 7.79 1.21 10.33
C ILE A 39 9.14 0.95 11.00
N ASN A 40 9.67 -0.25 10.77
CA ASN A 40 10.97 -0.68 11.23
C ASN A 40 11.82 -1.09 10.02
N ILE A 41 13.02 -0.57 9.93
CA ILE A 41 13.99 -0.88 8.88
C ILE A 41 15.17 -1.60 9.52
N GLN A 42 15.52 -2.75 8.98
CA GLN A 42 16.67 -3.54 9.38
C GLN A 42 17.69 -3.57 8.25
N GLY A 43 18.91 -3.23 8.57
CA GLY A 43 20.05 -3.27 7.64
C GLY A 43 21.23 -3.98 8.24
N GLU A 44 22.14 -4.41 7.39
CA GLU A 44 23.36 -5.08 7.77
C GLU A 44 24.58 -4.38 7.17
N THR A 45 25.66 -4.41 7.91
CA THR A 45 26.99 -4.06 7.41
C THR A 45 27.85 -5.33 7.31
N ASN A 46 29.07 -5.19 6.82
CA ASN A 46 30.04 -6.30 6.83
C ASN A 46 30.51 -6.71 8.23
N ILE A 47 30.17 -5.97 9.29
CA ILE A 47 30.62 -6.23 10.67
C ILE A 47 29.48 -6.35 11.70
N ASN A 48 28.32 -5.71 11.46
CA ASN A 48 27.18 -5.70 12.37
C ASN A 48 25.86 -5.46 11.63
N SER A 49 24.75 -5.51 12.37
CA SER A 49 23.42 -5.09 11.94
C SER A 49 23.01 -3.80 12.62
N PHE A 50 22.04 -3.10 12.05
CA PHE A 50 21.39 -1.92 12.64
C PHE A 50 19.88 -1.95 12.38
N GLN A 51 19.17 -1.19 13.19
CA GLN A 51 17.73 -1.03 13.08
C GLN A 51 17.38 0.44 13.20
N CYS A 52 16.44 0.89 12.36
CA CYS A 52 15.92 2.25 12.39
C CYS A 52 14.41 2.20 12.44
N ASP A 53 13.78 3.00 13.28
CA ASP A 53 12.35 2.98 13.52
C ASP A 53 11.70 4.33 13.27
N VAL A 54 10.47 4.30 12.75
CA VAL A 54 9.48 5.36 12.93
C VAL A 54 8.37 4.77 13.79
N THR A 55 8.35 5.11 15.08
CA THR A 55 7.48 4.48 16.08
C THR A 55 6.11 5.13 16.18
N GLU A 56 5.96 6.33 15.65
CA GLU A 56 4.70 7.08 15.66
C GLU A 56 4.44 7.71 14.30
N TYR A 57 3.33 7.35 13.69
CA TYR A 57 2.84 7.99 12.49
C TYR A 57 2.08 9.28 12.88
N LEU A 58 2.54 10.43 12.39
CA LEU A 58 1.95 11.74 12.73
C LEU A 58 0.98 12.28 11.67
N GLY A 59 0.94 11.66 10.48
CA GLY A 59 0.02 12.05 9.43
C GLY A 59 -1.44 11.73 9.80
N ALA A 60 -2.36 12.29 9.01
CA ALA A 60 -3.79 11.99 9.06
C ALA A 60 -4.25 11.50 7.68
N ASP A 61 -3.42 10.67 7.05
CA ASP A 61 -3.68 10.22 5.69
C ASP A 61 -4.93 9.34 5.64
N THR A 62 -5.71 9.57 4.61
CA THR A 62 -6.93 8.81 4.35
C THR A 62 -6.76 8.03 3.06
N LEU A 63 -6.99 6.72 3.14
CA LEU A 63 -7.03 5.85 1.98
C LEU A 63 -8.47 5.73 1.48
N VAL A 64 -8.71 6.10 0.24
CA VAL A 64 -10.00 5.95 -0.45
C VAL A 64 -9.92 4.75 -1.37
N TYR A 65 -10.83 3.81 -1.21
CA TYR A 65 -10.85 2.62 -2.04
C TYR A 65 -12.23 2.34 -2.64
N LEU A 66 -12.19 1.67 -3.78
CA LEU A 66 -13.33 1.13 -4.48
C LEU A 66 -13.31 -0.38 -4.34
N LYS A 67 -14.37 -0.95 -3.77
CA LYS A 67 -14.55 -2.39 -3.66
C LYS A 67 -15.25 -2.92 -4.91
N ASN A 68 -14.65 -3.89 -5.57
CA ASN A 68 -15.31 -4.63 -6.64
C ASN A 68 -15.91 -5.92 -6.06
N ASP A 69 -17.22 -5.97 -5.92
CA ASP A 69 -17.90 -7.11 -5.29
C ASP A 69 -17.76 -8.40 -6.10
N ALA A 70 -17.62 -8.33 -7.42
CA ALA A 70 -17.46 -9.51 -8.28
C ALA A 70 -16.08 -10.17 -8.11
N THR A 71 -15.02 -9.38 -8.00
CA THR A 71 -13.63 -9.87 -7.88
C THR A 71 -13.10 -9.85 -6.45
N LYS A 72 -13.83 -9.21 -5.52
CA LYS A 72 -13.40 -8.89 -4.15
C LYS A 72 -12.13 -8.04 -4.06
N LYS A 73 -11.65 -7.54 -5.19
CA LYS A 73 -10.46 -6.70 -5.29
C LYS A 73 -10.76 -5.28 -4.80
N LEU A 74 -9.81 -4.68 -4.08
CA LEU A 74 -9.82 -3.25 -3.77
C LEU A 74 -8.91 -2.52 -4.74
N SER A 75 -9.39 -1.38 -5.24
CA SER A 75 -8.57 -0.42 -5.98
C SER A 75 -8.56 0.90 -5.22
N PHE A 76 -7.39 1.44 -4.98
CA PHE A 76 -7.23 2.69 -4.26
C PHE A 76 -7.20 3.88 -5.22
N THR A 77 -7.72 5.03 -4.75
CA THR A 77 -7.73 6.28 -5.51
C THR A 77 -7.06 7.37 -4.68
N ASN A 78 -5.98 7.95 -5.19
CA ASN A 78 -5.22 9.02 -4.53
C ASN A 78 -4.87 8.72 -3.07
N SER A 79 -4.55 7.47 -2.79
CA SER A 79 -4.37 6.95 -1.43
C SER A 79 -2.88 6.76 -1.15
N CYS A 80 -2.28 7.66 -0.39
CA CYS A 80 -0.87 7.62 -0.06
C CYS A 80 -0.62 7.83 1.44
N LEU A 81 0.48 7.27 1.92
CA LEU A 81 1.10 7.62 3.19
C LEU A 81 2.31 8.51 2.91
N LEU A 82 2.44 9.56 3.71
CA LEU A 82 3.58 10.47 3.67
C LEU A 82 4.36 10.32 4.98
N ILE A 83 5.62 9.94 4.87
CA ILE A 83 6.50 9.70 6.02
C ILE A 83 7.69 10.65 5.91
N ASP A 84 7.92 11.43 6.95
CA ASP A 84 9.13 12.26 7.02
C ASP A 84 10.34 11.37 7.31
N VAL A 85 11.25 11.28 6.34
CA VAL A 85 12.48 10.48 6.42
C VAL A 85 13.36 10.89 7.61
N ARG A 86 13.29 12.16 8.04
CA ARG A 86 14.03 12.68 9.19
C ARG A 86 13.54 12.11 10.53
N ARG A 87 12.41 11.40 10.54
CA ARG A 87 11.86 10.75 11.73
C ARG A 87 12.40 9.34 11.97
N PHE A 88 13.14 8.78 11.04
CA PHE A 88 13.84 7.52 11.32
C PHE A 88 14.91 7.74 12.39
N ASP A 89 14.86 6.93 13.44
CA ASP A 89 15.85 6.88 14.52
C ASP A 89 16.45 5.46 14.57
N CYS A 90 17.78 5.41 14.48
CA CYS A 90 18.54 4.15 14.50
C CYS A 90 19.13 3.87 15.90
N HIS A 91 18.63 4.49 16.96
CA HIS A 91 19.08 4.35 18.35
C HIS A 91 20.57 4.67 18.58
N ASN A 92 21.21 5.25 17.58
CA ASN A 92 22.58 5.75 17.63
C ASN A 92 22.69 6.95 16.69
N LYS A 93 23.12 8.08 17.23
CA LYS A 93 23.17 9.35 16.50
C LYS A 93 23.94 9.23 15.18
N PHE A 94 25.12 8.59 15.19
CA PHE A 94 25.95 8.46 14.00
C PHE A 94 25.30 7.60 12.91
N ILE A 95 24.66 6.49 13.31
CA ILE A 95 23.95 5.62 12.38
C ILE A 95 22.71 6.32 11.84
N THR A 96 21.99 7.07 12.68
CA THR A 96 20.82 7.86 12.29
C THR A 96 21.18 8.91 11.26
N ASP A 97 22.23 9.70 11.52
CA ASP A 97 22.68 10.76 10.62
C ASP A 97 23.11 10.17 9.26
N ASP A 98 23.84 9.04 9.28
CA ASP A 98 24.27 8.36 8.07
C ASP A 98 23.12 7.78 7.27
N PHE A 99 22.16 7.16 7.95
CA PHE A 99 20.98 6.60 7.31
C PHE A 99 20.14 7.70 6.65
N ARG A 100 19.85 8.78 7.37
CA ARG A 100 19.11 9.94 6.83
C ARG A 100 19.84 10.58 5.65
N SER A 101 21.16 10.72 5.73
CA SER A 101 21.99 11.22 4.64
C SER A 101 21.96 10.30 3.41
N ALA A 102 22.04 8.98 3.61
CA ALA A 102 21.94 8.01 2.53
C ALA A 102 20.57 8.06 1.81
N LEU A 103 19.51 8.38 2.53
CA LEU A 103 18.16 8.59 1.99
C LEU A 103 17.97 10.01 1.43
N LYS A 104 18.99 10.88 1.46
CA LYS A 104 18.93 12.28 1.04
C LYS A 104 17.85 13.09 1.75
N ALA A 105 17.70 12.90 3.06
CA ALA A 105 16.62 13.47 3.85
C ALA A 105 16.56 15.01 3.82
N ASP A 106 17.68 15.69 3.65
CA ASP A 106 17.73 17.16 3.57
C ASP A 106 17.18 17.68 2.24
N GLU A 107 17.43 16.94 1.14
CA GLU A 107 16.98 17.32 -0.20
C GLU A 107 15.55 16.83 -0.45
N ASN A 108 15.21 15.63 0.04
CA ASN A 108 13.97 14.91 -0.21
C ASN A 108 13.45 14.28 1.09
N PRO A 109 12.85 15.08 2.00
CA PRO A 109 12.48 14.61 3.31
C PRO A 109 11.28 13.66 3.34
N THR A 110 10.62 13.43 2.21
CA THR A 110 9.38 12.67 2.16
C THR A 110 9.57 11.32 1.47
N LEU A 111 9.26 10.25 2.19
CA LEU A 111 8.96 8.93 1.65
C LEU A 111 7.45 8.86 1.40
N LYS A 112 7.04 8.58 0.17
CA LYS A 112 5.63 8.45 -0.21
C LYS A 112 5.33 7.02 -0.62
N ILE A 113 4.27 6.47 -0.05
CA ILE A 113 3.77 5.12 -0.37
C ILE A 113 2.38 5.28 -0.96
N LEU A 114 2.25 5.08 -2.27
CA LEU A 114 0.99 5.15 -2.99
C LEU A 114 0.38 3.75 -3.08
N PHE A 115 -0.77 3.55 -2.48
CA PHE A 115 -1.52 2.30 -2.57
C PHE A 115 -2.25 2.24 -3.91
N LEU A 116 -2.13 1.13 -4.63
CA LEU A 116 -2.77 0.92 -5.93
C LEU A 116 -3.90 -0.10 -5.85
N SER A 117 -3.64 -1.27 -5.29
CA SER A 117 -4.66 -2.31 -5.15
C SER A 117 -4.32 -3.35 -4.10
N ILE A 118 -5.36 -4.02 -3.60
CA ILE A 118 -5.25 -5.27 -2.83
C ILE A 118 -6.12 -6.32 -3.54
N ASP A 119 -5.62 -7.54 -3.66
CA ASP A 119 -6.24 -8.61 -4.45
C ASP A 119 -7.57 -9.10 -3.89
N GLN A 120 -7.74 -9.03 -2.56
CA GLN A 120 -9.03 -9.34 -1.93
C GLN A 120 -9.28 -8.54 -0.67
N PHE A 121 -10.58 -8.26 -0.42
CA PHE A 121 -11.00 -7.60 0.82
C PHE A 121 -10.79 -8.55 2.01
N PRO A 122 -10.20 -8.07 3.13
CA PRO A 122 -10.02 -8.90 4.32
C PRO A 122 -11.36 -9.38 4.88
N ASN A 123 -11.49 -10.68 5.08
CA ASN A 123 -12.66 -11.26 5.75
C ASN A 123 -12.56 -11.07 7.27
N SER A 124 -13.73 -10.96 7.92
CA SER A 124 -13.88 -10.49 9.30
C SER A 124 -13.25 -11.35 10.41
N CYS A 125 -12.68 -12.52 10.15
CA CYS A 125 -12.46 -13.50 11.21
C CYS A 125 -11.07 -14.12 11.36
N THR A 126 -10.09 -13.84 10.50
CA THR A 126 -8.79 -14.53 10.57
C THR A 126 -7.64 -13.67 10.07
N ASN A 127 -6.42 -13.96 10.53
CA ASN A 127 -5.19 -13.46 9.92
C ASN A 127 -5.14 -13.95 8.46
N GLN A 128 -5.56 -13.10 7.54
CA GLN A 128 -5.57 -13.41 6.11
C GLN A 128 -4.33 -12.80 5.46
N ILE A 129 -3.66 -13.57 4.62
CA ILE A 129 -2.60 -13.05 3.76
C ILE A 129 -3.27 -12.54 2.50
N VAL A 130 -3.02 -11.28 2.16
CA VAL A 130 -3.49 -10.62 0.95
C VAL A 130 -2.31 -9.99 0.23
N LYS A 131 -2.38 -9.92 -1.09
CA LYS A 131 -1.36 -9.29 -1.92
C LYS A 131 -1.79 -7.89 -2.30
N GLY A 132 -0.88 -6.94 -2.21
CA GLY A 132 -1.14 -5.57 -2.60
C GLY A 132 -0.03 -5.01 -3.46
N ILE A 133 -0.39 -4.10 -4.35
CA ILE A 133 0.53 -3.38 -5.20
C ILE A 133 0.63 -1.96 -4.70
N VAL A 134 1.86 -1.49 -4.50
CA VAL A 134 2.18 -0.12 -4.09
C VAL A 134 3.26 0.47 -4.98
N ASP A 135 3.25 1.79 -5.13
CA ASP A 135 4.39 2.56 -5.60
C ASP A 135 5.04 3.23 -4.40
N VAL A 136 6.33 2.98 -4.21
CA VAL A 136 7.17 3.62 -3.19
C VAL A 136 8.03 4.67 -3.87
N GLU A 137 7.85 5.93 -3.50
CA GLU A 137 8.62 7.06 -4.03
C GLU A 137 9.58 7.56 -2.94
N LEU A 138 10.86 7.57 -3.24
CA LEU A 138 11.93 8.05 -2.39
C LEU A 138 13.02 8.70 -3.25
N ALA A 139 13.52 9.85 -2.84
CA ALA A 139 14.58 10.60 -3.54
C ALA A 139 14.33 10.71 -5.06
N HIS A 140 13.09 11.06 -5.46
CA HIS A 140 12.62 11.19 -6.85
C HIS A 140 12.64 9.89 -7.68
N SER A 141 12.84 8.75 -7.05
CA SER A 141 12.77 7.44 -7.70
C SER A 141 11.52 6.69 -7.24
N ILE A 142 10.83 6.03 -8.16
CA ILE A 142 9.61 5.28 -7.88
C ILE A 142 9.89 3.80 -8.12
N LYS A 143 9.59 2.98 -7.13
CA LYS A 143 9.63 1.52 -7.22
C LYS A 143 8.24 0.96 -7.04
N ARG A 144 7.69 0.33 -8.09
CA ARG A 144 6.47 -0.48 -7.98
C ARG A 144 6.81 -1.85 -7.45
N THR A 145 6.07 -2.29 -6.44
CA THR A 145 6.28 -3.60 -5.85
C THR A 145 4.98 -4.25 -5.39
N GLU A 146 4.96 -5.58 -5.37
CA GLU A 146 3.91 -6.39 -4.76
C GLU A 146 4.39 -6.77 -3.36
N ILE A 147 3.51 -6.63 -2.39
CA ILE A 147 3.79 -6.94 -0.97
C ILE A 147 2.71 -7.88 -0.44
N ASP A 148 3.13 -8.91 0.29
CA ASP A 148 2.23 -9.76 1.05
C ASP A 148 1.94 -9.11 2.41
N TYR A 149 0.65 -8.95 2.72
CA TYR A 149 0.16 -8.38 3.96
C TYR A 149 -0.61 -9.42 4.76
N THR A 150 -0.37 -9.47 6.06
CA THR A 150 -1.27 -10.14 7.00
C THR A 150 -2.26 -9.12 7.53
N VAL A 151 -3.55 -9.35 7.32
CA VAL A 151 -4.62 -8.44 7.77
C VAL A 151 -5.39 -9.08 8.90
N LYS A 152 -5.60 -8.32 9.98
CA LYS A 152 -6.39 -8.70 11.15
C LYS A 152 -7.46 -7.65 11.42
N THR A 153 -8.71 -8.09 11.52
CA THR A 153 -9.81 -7.22 11.95
C THR A 153 -9.75 -7.01 13.46
N LEU A 154 -9.94 -5.78 13.89
CA LEU A 154 -9.96 -5.34 15.28
C LEU A 154 -11.34 -4.77 15.63
N PRO A 155 -11.72 -4.72 16.93
CA PRO A 155 -12.94 -4.05 17.37
C PRO A 155 -13.00 -2.58 16.92
N GLY A 156 -14.23 -2.06 16.70
CA GLY A 156 -14.45 -0.65 16.36
C GLY A 156 -14.15 -0.29 14.91
N ASN A 157 -14.43 -1.17 13.96
CA ASN A 157 -14.22 -0.98 12.52
C ASN A 157 -12.75 -0.66 12.18
N ARG A 158 -11.84 -1.32 12.86
CA ARG A 158 -10.40 -1.15 12.69
C ARG A 158 -9.79 -2.38 12.04
N ILE A 159 -8.72 -2.20 11.31
CA ILE A 159 -7.89 -3.28 10.80
C ILE A 159 -6.42 -3.00 11.14
N GLN A 160 -5.70 -4.06 11.38
CA GLN A 160 -4.24 -4.07 11.51
C GLN A 160 -3.67 -4.77 10.29
N VAL A 161 -2.72 -4.14 9.65
CA VAL A 161 -2.01 -4.64 8.47
C VAL A 161 -0.53 -4.75 8.82
N ASN A 162 0.01 -5.97 8.75
CA ASN A 162 1.43 -6.22 8.95
C ASN A 162 2.02 -6.76 7.66
N GLY A 163 3.24 -6.37 7.39
CA GLY A 163 3.97 -6.90 6.24
C GLY A 163 5.45 -6.64 6.35
N SER A 164 6.19 -7.25 5.44
CA SER A 164 7.61 -6.98 5.28
C SER A 164 7.99 -7.08 3.81
N HIS A 165 8.97 -6.28 3.42
CA HIS A 165 9.53 -6.31 2.07
C HIS A 165 11.02 -5.99 2.10
N ILE A 166 11.78 -6.54 1.16
CA ILE A 166 13.20 -6.23 0.99
C ILE A 166 13.33 -5.23 -0.14
N PHE A 167 13.87 -4.05 0.18
CA PHE A 167 14.27 -3.04 -0.78
C PHE A 167 15.78 -2.96 -0.85
N SER A 168 16.27 -2.42 -1.96
CA SER A 168 17.68 -2.06 -2.14
C SER A 168 17.82 -0.53 -2.22
N PHE A 169 18.89 0.04 -1.68
CA PHE A 169 19.21 1.45 -1.91
C PHE A 169 19.25 1.75 -3.41
N SER A 170 19.81 0.83 -4.21
CA SER A 170 19.87 0.93 -5.66
C SER A 170 18.51 0.96 -6.36
N ASP A 171 17.43 0.43 -5.77
CA ASP A 171 16.06 0.56 -6.28
C ASP A 171 15.63 2.03 -6.41
N PHE A 172 16.23 2.91 -5.59
CA PHE A 172 15.91 4.35 -5.53
C PHE A 172 17.08 5.22 -6.03
N ASN A 173 18.01 4.66 -6.79
CA ASN A 173 19.24 5.34 -7.25
C ASN A 173 20.06 5.92 -6.09
N LEU A 174 19.98 5.31 -4.91
CA LEU A 174 20.73 5.69 -3.72
C LEU A 174 21.95 4.79 -3.55
N LYS A 175 22.90 5.24 -2.74
CA LYS A 175 24.10 4.47 -2.39
C LYS A 175 24.04 4.09 -0.91
N ALA A 176 24.21 2.80 -0.62
CA ALA A 176 24.33 2.32 0.75
C ALA A 176 25.50 3.01 1.47
N PRO A 177 25.35 3.36 2.77
CA PRO A 177 26.36 4.04 3.55
C PRO A 177 27.71 3.30 3.61
N ARG A 178 28.80 4.05 3.57
CA ARG A 178 30.16 3.55 3.77
C ARG A 178 30.90 4.42 4.76
N LYS A 179 31.63 3.81 5.69
CA LYS A 179 32.39 4.49 6.75
C LYS A 179 33.85 4.07 6.78
N MET A 180 34.69 4.86 7.48
CA MET A 180 36.11 4.60 7.67
C MET A 180 36.82 4.28 6.34
N ALA A 181 36.74 5.20 5.37
CA ALA A 181 37.29 5.03 4.03
C ALA A 181 36.84 3.73 3.33
N GLY A 182 35.63 3.23 3.62
CA GLY A 182 35.05 2.03 3.01
C GLY A 182 35.38 0.71 3.72
N LEU A 183 36.00 0.76 4.90
CA LEU A 183 36.21 -0.43 5.72
C LEU A 183 34.88 -0.98 6.27
N ILE A 184 33.96 -0.09 6.66
CA ILE A 184 32.60 -0.47 7.04
C ILE A 184 31.69 -0.18 5.85
N ARG A 185 30.96 -1.20 5.39
CA ARG A 185 30.10 -1.13 4.21
C ARG A 185 28.72 -1.67 4.57
N THR A 186 27.70 -0.86 4.41
CA THR A 186 26.31 -1.31 4.51
C THR A 186 25.97 -2.12 3.25
N LYS A 187 25.27 -3.24 3.44
CA LYS A 187 24.68 -4.00 2.33
C LYS A 187 23.67 -3.14 1.60
N ASP A 188 23.51 -3.37 0.31
CA ASP A 188 22.54 -2.63 -0.51
C ASP A 188 21.09 -2.92 -0.08
N GLN A 189 20.83 -4.14 0.40
CA GLN A 189 19.50 -4.57 0.81
C GLN A 189 19.18 -4.18 2.25
N ILE A 190 17.95 -3.72 2.44
CA ILE A 190 17.32 -3.44 3.73
C ILE A 190 15.98 -4.17 3.81
N LYS A 191 15.65 -4.70 4.98
CA LYS A 191 14.35 -5.29 5.26
C LYS A 191 13.47 -4.26 5.94
N VAL A 192 12.34 -3.94 5.32
CA VAL A 192 11.33 -3.02 5.86
C VAL A 192 10.18 -3.84 6.42
N ASN A 193 9.94 -3.72 7.72
CA ASN A 193 8.78 -4.29 8.39
C ASN A 193 7.83 -3.13 8.74
N PHE A 194 6.53 -3.36 8.61
CA PHE A 194 5.55 -2.33 8.97
C PHE A 194 4.35 -2.94 9.68
N GLN A 195 3.79 -2.16 10.57
CA GLN A 195 2.54 -2.41 11.25
C GLN A 195 1.67 -1.16 11.12
N LEU A 196 0.62 -1.26 10.31
CA LEU A 196 -0.28 -0.15 10.05
C LEU A 196 -1.65 -0.44 10.66
N PHE A 197 -2.22 0.57 11.30
CA PHE A 197 -3.57 0.51 11.84
C PHE A 197 -4.46 1.48 11.08
N PHE A 198 -5.60 0.99 10.64
CA PHE A 198 -6.59 1.77 9.92
C PHE A 198 -7.93 1.69 10.60
N LYS A 199 -8.65 2.80 10.61
CA LYS A 199 -10.04 2.91 11.06
C LYS A 199 -10.93 3.26 9.89
N ALA A 200 -11.99 2.48 9.67
CA ALA A 200 -13.02 2.80 8.68
C ALA A 200 -13.87 3.99 9.12
N ILE A 201 -14.19 4.89 8.18
CA ILE A 201 -15.03 6.08 8.36
C ILE A 201 -16.10 6.18 7.27
#